data_ce2acb83babdd7b0522f3a9f406304b0
#
_entry.id   ce2acb83babdd7b0522f3a9f406304b0
#
_cell.length_a   1.000
_cell.length_b   1.000
_cell.length_c   1.000
_cell.angle_alpha   90.00
_cell.angle_beta   90.00
_cell.angle_gamma   90.00
#
_symmetry.space_group_name_H-M   'P 1'
#
loop_
_entity.id
_entity.type
_entity.pdbx_description
1 polymer ?
#
loop_
_entity_poly.entity_id
_entity_poly.type
_entity_poly.pdbx_seq_one_letter_code
_entity_poly.pdbx_strand_id
1 'polypeptide(L)'
;MSMVVTATALPDVIPPVWRILTKFAYFMGLACAIGGLWTYLSVVRPAVRRDTTVNPDDAALLTRRALRLAAVGTIVLLVVAWFQLAARVARAGKGMAYADALRPSAVADYLTKPAKAGEWISTGALVTVANVCIVLAALVLLPMLFGRMPRWSHAAAVTAAGLTVAASLVPSIPTKAVEFGDVVAKMLIQAHIIGGSLWVGGLIALALLARTRRHLDVGAGDVWARIWARFGVLALVAVGMVLVSGAWLTYREVGAWEQFVTTPFGRFLLAKIVLVVGLVAAGAYNQLVLMPKIARAQRAGRGSNVFTYVLVTFPRVVLTEVVLGIGVLAIVPFLNGSARAQAAGHEIEGPVMDGRLFSAGLLLVATLAASFYATAKASDGLGRRDLTGEGVAATS
;
A
#
# COMPACT_ATOMS: atom_id res chain seq x y z
N MET A 1 -40.76 -15.94 -29.99
CA MET A 1 -40.84 -15.29 -28.69
C MET A 1 -39.45 -14.72 -28.42
N SER A 2 -39.25 -13.43 -28.80
CA SER A 2 -37.94 -12.77 -28.77
C SER A 2 -37.62 -12.37 -27.34
N MET A 3 -36.62 -13.01 -26.75
CA MET A 3 -36.09 -12.63 -25.44
C MET A 3 -35.41 -11.25 -25.61
N VAL A 4 -36.07 -10.19 -25.17
CA VAL A 4 -35.44 -8.88 -25.02
C VAL A 4 -34.47 -9.01 -23.86
N VAL A 5 -33.20 -9.26 -24.16
CA VAL A 5 -32.09 -9.12 -23.19
C VAL A 5 -32.00 -7.62 -22.92
N THR A 6 -32.54 -7.19 -21.78
CA THR A 6 -32.30 -5.83 -21.27
C THR A 6 -30.81 -5.70 -21.08
N ALA A 7 -30.13 -5.02 -22.00
CA ALA A 7 -28.75 -4.62 -21.85
C ALA A 7 -28.64 -3.80 -20.54
N THR A 8 -27.98 -4.36 -19.54
CA THR A 8 -27.63 -3.60 -18.34
C THR A 8 -26.73 -2.45 -18.77
N ALA A 9 -27.18 -1.22 -18.54
CA ALA A 9 -26.44 -0.02 -18.91
C ALA A 9 -25.04 -0.08 -18.30
N LEU A 10 -24.03 0.20 -19.13
CA LEU A 10 -22.65 0.30 -18.66
C LEU A 10 -22.56 1.33 -17.53
N PRO A 11 -21.75 1.09 -16.50
CA PRO A 11 -21.56 2.05 -15.42
C PRO A 11 -21.02 3.37 -15.97
N ASP A 12 -21.50 4.48 -15.40
CA ASP A 12 -21.06 5.83 -15.77
C ASP A 12 -19.54 5.90 -15.88
N VAL A 13 -19.07 6.45 -17.00
CA VAL A 13 -17.64 6.60 -17.30
C VAL A 13 -16.92 7.40 -16.22
N ILE A 14 -17.60 8.41 -15.64
CA ILE A 14 -17.09 9.22 -14.53
C ILE A 14 -17.98 8.96 -13.31
N PRO A 15 -17.43 8.33 -12.24
CA PRO A 15 -18.19 8.11 -11.02
C PRO A 15 -18.61 9.44 -10.37
N PRO A 16 -19.73 9.48 -9.63
CA PRO A 16 -20.14 10.68 -8.90
C PRO A 16 -19.05 11.07 -7.87
N VAL A 17 -18.93 12.39 -7.61
CA VAL A 17 -17.85 12.99 -6.79
C VAL A 17 -17.74 12.32 -5.42
N TRP A 18 -18.87 12.05 -4.74
CA TRP A 18 -18.86 11.38 -3.43
C TRP A 18 -18.18 10.00 -3.50
N ARG A 19 -18.35 9.25 -4.59
CA ARG A 19 -17.73 7.94 -4.78
C ARG A 19 -16.22 8.06 -5.01
N ILE A 20 -15.80 9.09 -5.75
CA ILE A 20 -14.37 9.39 -5.96
C ILE A 20 -13.71 9.70 -4.61
N LEU A 21 -14.29 10.64 -3.87
CA LEU A 21 -13.73 11.10 -2.61
C LEU A 21 -13.67 9.99 -1.55
N THR A 22 -14.77 9.26 -1.36
CA THR A 22 -14.82 8.19 -0.34
C THR A 22 -13.87 7.04 -0.67
N LYS A 23 -13.78 6.63 -1.93
CA LYS A 23 -12.89 5.54 -2.35
C LYS A 23 -11.42 5.95 -2.22
N PHE A 24 -11.07 7.17 -2.66
CA PHE A 24 -9.72 7.71 -2.51
C PHE A 24 -9.33 7.84 -1.04
N ALA A 25 -10.19 8.48 -0.22
CA ALA A 25 -9.93 8.68 1.20
C ALA A 25 -9.78 7.35 1.95
N TYR A 26 -10.59 6.35 1.62
CA TYR A 26 -10.49 5.01 2.22
C TYR A 26 -9.15 4.34 1.90
N PHE A 27 -8.73 4.32 0.64
CA PHE A 27 -7.43 3.72 0.29
C PHE A 27 -6.25 4.51 0.86
N MET A 28 -6.36 5.84 0.95
CA MET A 28 -5.37 6.67 1.63
C MET A 28 -5.30 6.35 3.13
N GLY A 29 -6.45 6.25 3.81
CA GLY A 29 -6.53 5.85 5.22
C GLY A 29 -5.95 4.46 5.46
N LEU A 30 -6.28 3.50 4.58
CA LEU A 30 -5.75 2.14 4.64
C LEU A 30 -4.23 2.11 4.44
N ALA A 31 -3.72 2.88 3.46
CA ALA A 31 -2.29 3.02 3.23
C ALA A 31 -1.58 3.61 4.45
N CYS A 32 -2.09 4.71 5.03
CA CYS A 32 -1.50 5.32 6.21
C CYS A 32 -1.52 4.39 7.44
N ALA A 33 -2.60 3.63 7.63
CA ALA A 33 -2.72 2.70 8.75
C ALA A 33 -1.77 1.49 8.58
N ILE A 34 -1.91 0.72 7.50
CA ILE A 34 -1.09 -0.48 7.24
C ILE A 34 0.37 -0.08 7.06
N GLY A 35 0.66 0.87 6.16
CA GLY A 35 2.03 1.31 5.88
C GLY A 35 2.72 1.93 7.09
N GLY A 36 2.02 2.75 7.88
CA GLY A 36 2.55 3.35 9.10
C GLY A 36 2.88 2.31 10.17
N LEU A 37 1.97 1.35 10.44
CA LEU A 37 2.18 0.28 11.40
C LEU A 37 3.34 -0.64 11.02
N TRP A 38 3.38 -1.10 9.78
CA TRP A 38 4.46 -1.97 9.30
C TRP A 38 5.79 -1.23 9.22
N THR A 39 5.81 0.06 8.86
CA THR A 39 7.03 0.88 8.94
C THR A 39 7.54 0.98 10.38
N TYR A 40 6.66 1.18 11.36
CA TYR A 40 7.07 1.15 12.77
C TYR A 40 7.64 -0.23 13.15
N LEU A 41 6.91 -1.31 12.86
CA LEU A 41 7.24 -2.67 13.33
C LEU A 41 8.48 -3.26 12.66
N SER A 42 8.62 -3.15 11.35
CA SER A 42 9.66 -3.83 10.56
C SER A 42 10.85 -2.92 10.23
N VAL A 43 10.68 -1.60 10.30
CA VAL A 43 11.72 -0.64 9.88
C VAL A 43 12.27 0.14 11.07
N VAL A 44 11.45 1.01 11.67
CA VAL A 44 11.95 1.98 12.68
C VAL A 44 12.38 1.29 13.97
N ARG A 45 11.48 0.50 14.57
CA ARG A 45 11.77 -0.16 15.85
C ARG A 45 13.00 -1.10 15.80
N PRO A 46 13.17 -1.98 14.80
CA PRO A 46 14.37 -2.80 14.73
C PRO A 46 15.64 -2.02 14.39
N ALA A 47 15.55 -0.90 13.64
CA ALA A 47 16.70 -0.04 13.36
C ALA A 47 17.23 0.64 14.62
N VAL A 48 16.32 1.12 15.47
CA VAL A 48 16.64 1.81 16.72
C VAL A 48 17.14 0.82 17.80
N ARG A 49 16.50 -0.35 17.96
CA ARG A 49 16.86 -1.31 19.03
C ARG A 49 18.20 -2.01 18.85
N ARG A 50 18.69 -2.15 17.62
CA ARG A 50 19.95 -2.84 17.31
C ARG A 50 21.18 -1.94 17.42
N ASP A 51 20.98 -0.66 17.68
CA ASP A 51 22.05 0.31 17.72
C ASP A 51 22.25 0.81 19.15
N THR A 52 23.38 0.41 19.73
CA THR A 52 23.82 0.84 21.06
C THR A 52 24.51 2.21 21.02
N THR A 53 24.81 2.75 19.84
CA THR A 53 25.51 4.03 19.66
C THR A 53 24.56 5.21 19.49
N VAL A 54 23.25 4.95 19.33
CA VAL A 54 22.23 5.99 19.19
C VAL A 54 21.96 6.63 20.54
N ASN A 55 21.89 7.97 20.55
CA ASN A 55 21.40 8.69 21.71
C ASN A 55 20.00 8.15 22.12
N PRO A 56 19.82 7.72 23.39
CA PRO A 56 18.54 7.19 23.87
C PRO A 56 17.36 8.14 23.63
N ASP A 57 17.58 9.45 23.67
CA ASP A 57 16.53 10.45 23.43
C ASP A 57 16.09 10.49 21.96
N ASP A 58 17.03 10.39 21.02
CA ASP A 58 16.74 10.26 19.59
C ASP A 58 15.98 8.98 19.27
N ALA A 59 16.41 7.87 19.90
CA ALA A 59 15.76 6.57 19.79
C ALA A 59 14.30 6.63 20.28
N ALA A 60 14.09 7.24 21.43
CA ALA A 60 12.76 7.42 22.03
C ALA A 60 11.90 8.34 21.17
N LEU A 61 12.46 9.45 20.66
CA LEU A 61 11.77 10.40 19.80
C LEU A 61 11.29 9.74 18.50
N LEU A 62 12.17 9.02 17.79
CA LEU A 62 11.85 8.32 16.54
C LEU A 62 10.77 7.26 16.75
N THR A 63 10.90 6.46 17.81
CA THR A 63 9.93 5.42 18.16
C THR A 63 8.56 6.03 18.47
N ARG A 64 8.50 7.08 19.30
CA ARG A 64 7.28 7.78 19.67
C ARG A 64 6.60 8.41 18.45
N ARG A 65 7.36 9.08 17.60
CA ARG A 65 6.84 9.73 16.40
C ARG A 65 6.33 8.74 15.38
N ALA A 66 7.05 7.65 15.13
CA ALA A 66 6.62 6.60 14.20
C ALA A 66 5.31 5.96 14.66
N LEU A 67 5.20 5.63 15.95
CA LEU A 67 3.99 5.03 16.49
C LEU A 67 2.81 6.00 16.52
N ARG A 68 3.05 7.29 16.81
CA ARG A 68 2.03 8.32 16.71
C ARG A 68 1.50 8.50 15.29
N LEU A 69 2.39 8.48 14.28
CA LEU A 69 1.98 8.55 12.87
C LEU A 69 1.12 7.35 12.47
N ALA A 70 1.47 6.13 12.93
CA ALA A 70 0.66 4.94 12.73
C ALA A 70 -0.72 5.07 13.40
N ALA A 71 -0.78 5.60 14.63
CA ALA A 71 -2.04 5.86 15.33
C ALA A 71 -2.90 6.88 14.58
N VAL A 72 -2.32 7.99 14.12
CA VAL A 72 -3.03 8.99 13.30
C VAL A 72 -3.58 8.34 12.02
N GLY A 73 -2.78 7.55 11.31
CA GLY A 73 -3.21 6.84 10.11
C GLY A 73 -4.39 5.91 10.37
N THR A 74 -4.39 5.20 11.52
CA THR A 74 -5.49 4.31 11.90
C THR A 74 -6.77 5.07 12.28
N ILE A 75 -6.64 6.23 12.95
CA ILE A 75 -7.81 7.11 13.23
C ILE A 75 -8.37 7.69 11.92
N VAL A 76 -7.52 8.11 11.00
CA VAL A 76 -7.97 8.56 9.67
C VAL A 76 -8.73 7.42 8.97
N LEU A 77 -8.20 6.19 9.00
CA LEU A 77 -8.91 5.03 8.44
C LEU A 77 -10.27 4.83 9.11
N LEU A 78 -10.37 4.93 10.43
CA LEU A 78 -11.65 4.80 11.16
C LEU A 78 -12.69 5.82 10.67
N VAL A 79 -12.29 7.08 10.55
CA VAL A 79 -13.18 8.14 10.09
C VAL A 79 -13.64 7.91 8.64
N VAL A 80 -12.71 7.62 7.75
CA VAL A 80 -13.06 7.42 6.32
C VAL A 80 -13.80 6.11 6.07
N ALA A 81 -13.63 5.10 6.94
CA ALA A 81 -14.35 3.83 6.86
C ALA A 81 -15.86 4.02 6.98
N TRP A 82 -16.33 4.96 7.83
CA TRP A 82 -17.74 5.31 7.91
C TRP A 82 -18.30 5.82 6.59
N PHE A 83 -17.61 6.75 5.96
CA PHE A 83 -18.03 7.29 4.66
C PHE A 83 -17.98 6.25 3.54
N GLN A 84 -16.99 5.36 3.59
CA GLN A 84 -16.90 4.25 2.63
C GLN A 84 -18.00 3.21 2.88
N LEU A 85 -18.39 2.98 4.12
CA LEU A 85 -19.52 2.11 4.46
C LEU A 85 -20.83 2.69 3.92
N ALA A 86 -21.11 3.99 4.14
CA ALA A 86 -22.25 4.67 3.55
C ALA A 86 -22.23 4.60 2.00
N ALA A 87 -21.04 4.70 1.38
CA ALA A 87 -20.92 4.52 -0.06
C ALA A 87 -21.24 3.09 -0.53
N ARG A 88 -21.03 2.07 0.29
CA ARG A 88 -21.48 0.69 0.02
C ARG A 88 -22.99 0.57 0.14
N VAL A 89 -23.59 1.18 1.18
CA VAL A 89 -25.04 1.23 1.38
C VAL A 89 -25.74 1.89 0.22
N ALA A 90 -25.28 3.06 -0.23
CA ALA A 90 -25.85 3.79 -1.38
C ALA A 90 -25.83 2.93 -2.66
N ARG A 91 -24.74 2.21 -2.92
CA ARG A 91 -24.64 1.32 -4.09
C ARG A 91 -25.56 0.10 -3.99
N ALA A 92 -25.75 -0.44 -2.80
CA ALA A 92 -26.66 -1.58 -2.59
C ALA A 92 -28.13 -1.18 -2.65
N GLY A 93 -28.44 0.08 -2.43
CA GLY A 93 -29.81 0.61 -2.32
C GLY A 93 -30.44 1.04 -3.64
N LYS A 94 -29.93 0.63 -4.81
CA LYS A 94 -30.52 0.86 -6.15
C LYS A 94 -31.21 2.25 -6.30
N GLY A 95 -30.41 3.33 -6.35
CA GLY A 95 -30.94 4.70 -6.49
C GLY A 95 -31.05 5.48 -5.18
N MET A 96 -30.65 4.93 -4.05
CA MET A 96 -30.56 5.65 -2.78
C MET A 96 -29.57 6.80 -2.89
N ALA A 97 -29.96 8.02 -2.49
CA ALA A 97 -29.06 9.14 -2.40
C ALA A 97 -27.97 8.89 -1.36
N TYR A 98 -26.75 9.35 -1.63
CA TYR A 98 -25.63 9.15 -0.70
C TYR A 98 -25.87 9.78 0.69
N ALA A 99 -26.56 10.92 0.73
CA ALA A 99 -26.96 11.57 1.98
C ALA A 99 -27.87 10.68 2.86
N ASP A 100 -28.78 9.93 2.25
CA ASP A 100 -29.66 9.00 2.98
C ASP A 100 -28.89 7.78 3.48
N ALA A 101 -27.91 7.32 2.72
CA ALA A 101 -27.04 6.22 3.10
C ALA A 101 -26.11 6.53 4.29
N LEU A 102 -25.90 7.82 4.61
CA LEU A 102 -25.13 8.24 5.80
C LEU A 102 -25.93 8.07 7.11
N ARG A 103 -27.23 7.87 7.05
CA ARG A 103 -28.06 7.68 8.25
C ARG A 103 -27.69 6.38 8.95
N PRO A 104 -27.51 6.39 10.29
CA PRO A 104 -27.19 5.17 11.06
C PRO A 104 -28.19 4.04 10.85
N SER A 105 -29.49 4.34 10.68
CA SER A 105 -30.53 3.35 10.39
C SER A 105 -30.29 2.63 9.06
N ALA A 106 -30.00 3.36 7.98
CA ALA A 106 -29.72 2.77 6.67
C ALA A 106 -28.46 1.88 6.70
N VAL A 107 -27.45 2.28 7.47
CA VAL A 107 -26.24 1.48 7.71
C VAL A 107 -26.61 0.23 8.52
N ALA A 108 -27.38 0.34 9.61
CA ALA A 108 -27.80 -0.80 10.41
C ALA A 108 -28.60 -1.80 9.57
N ASP A 109 -29.57 -1.33 8.78
CA ASP A 109 -30.37 -2.17 7.89
C ASP A 109 -29.51 -2.93 6.86
N TYR A 110 -28.44 -2.30 6.36
CA TYR A 110 -27.49 -2.96 5.44
C TYR A 110 -26.67 -4.05 6.15
N LEU A 111 -26.18 -3.76 7.36
CA LEU A 111 -25.31 -4.67 8.12
C LEU A 111 -26.07 -5.89 8.66
N THR A 112 -27.36 -5.73 8.98
CA THR A 112 -28.21 -6.78 9.54
C THR A 112 -28.94 -7.61 8.48
N LYS A 113 -28.76 -7.31 7.18
CA LYS A 113 -29.35 -8.13 6.10
C LYS A 113 -28.94 -9.61 6.25
N PRO A 114 -29.90 -10.54 6.20
CA PRO A 114 -29.61 -11.97 6.27
C PRO A 114 -28.78 -12.41 5.07
N ALA A 115 -28.14 -13.57 5.22
CA ALA A 115 -27.46 -14.23 4.12
C ALA A 115 -28.50 -14.65 3.04
N LYS A 116 -28.10 -14.54 1.78
CA LYS A 116 -28.94 -14.99 0.66
C LYS A 116 -28.97 -16.52 0.61
N ALA A 117 -29.96 -17.07 -0.10
CA ALA A 117 -30.01 -18.50 -0.31
C ALA A 117 -28.71 -19.04 -0.91
N GLY A 118 -28.15 -20.07 -0.29
CA GLY A 118 -26.86 -20.66 -0.70
C GLY A 118 -25.60 -19.95 -0.16
N GLU A 119 -25.75 -18.87 0.62
CA GLU A 119 -24.64 -18.24 1.33
C GLU A 119 -24.56 -18.76 2.77
N TRP A 120 -23.35 -19.08 3.25
CA TRP A 120 -23.12 -19.46 4.67
C TRP A 120 -22.94 -18.26 5.60
N ILE A 121 -22.61 -17.07 5.08
CA ILE A 121 -22.47 -15.84 5.84
C ILE A 121 -22.94 -14.67 5.00
N SER A 122 -23.58 -13.67 5.62
CA SER A 122 -24.03 -12.47 4.93
C SER A 122 -22.87 -11.51 4.66
N THR A 123 -22.94 -10.80 3.53
CA THR A 123 -21.99 -9.71 3.22
C THR A 123 -22.01 -8.64 4.32
N GLY A 124 -23.18 -8.35 4.93
CA GLY A 124 -23.30 -7.40 6.03
C GLY A 124 -22.48 -7.82 7.25
N ALA A 125 -22.50 -9.12 7.61
CA ALA A 125 -21.71 -9.65 8.73
C ALA A 125 -20.19 -9.50 8.48
N LEU A 126 -19.70 -9.81 7.28
CA LEU A 126 -18.29 -9.64 6.91
C LEU A 126 -17.86 -8.17 7.00
N VAL A 127 -18.70 -7.26 6.52
CA VAL A 127 -18.45 -5.80 6.59
C VAL A 127 -18.46 -5.33 8.05
N THR A 128 -19.35 -5.87 8.88
CA THR A 128 -19.40 -5.57 10.33
C THR A 128 -18.08 -5.98 11.00
N VAL A 129 -17.62 -7.22 10.78
CA VAL A 129 -16.35 -7.71 11.35
C VAL A 129 -15.18 -6.82 10.90
N ALA A 130 -15.11 -6.44 9.63
CA ALA A 130 -14.06 -5.56 9.13
C ALA A 130 -14.06 -4.19 9.83
N ASN A 131 -15.24 -3.57 10.03
CA ASN A 131 -15.35 -2.29 10.73
C ASN A 131 -15.02 -2.42 12.22
N VAL A 132 -15.42 -3.50 12.87
CA VAL A 132 -15.05 -3.80 14.26
C VAL A 132 -13.53 -3.92 14.39
N CYS A 133 -12.85 -4.59 13.45
CA CYS A 133 -11.39 -4.65 13.44
C CYS A 133 -10.76 -3.25 13.35
N ILE A 134 -11.29 -2.34 12.53
CA ILE A 134 -10.79 -0.96 12.42
C ILE A 134 -11.00 -0.21 13.75
N VAL A 135 -12.18 -0.32 14.36
CA VAL A 135 -12.49 0.30 15.65
C VAL A 135 -11.53 -0.19 16.74
N LEU A 136 -11.35 -1.51 16.84
CA LEU A 136 -10.44 -2.11 17.84
C LEU A 136 -9.00 -1.67 17.61
N ALA A 137 -8.53 -1.62 16.35
CA ALA A 137 -7.19 -1.14 16.02
C ALA A 137 -7.01 0.33 16.46
N ALA A 138 -8.01 1.18 16.24
CA ALA A 138 -7.98 2.58 16.63
C ALA A 138 -7.99 2.74 18.18
N LEU A 139 -8.82 1.99 18.87
CA LEU A 139 -8.90 2.02 20.34
C LEU A 139 -7.60 1.59 21.00
N VAL A 140 -6.98 0.51 20.50
CA VAL A 140 -5.71 0.01 21.04
C VAL A 140 -4.57 1.02 20.84
N LEU A 141 -4.60 1.82 19.78
CA LEU A 141 -3.58 2.85 19.49
C LEU A 141 -3.91 4.23 20.07
N LEU A 142 -5.11 4.43 20.64
CA LEU A 142 -5.57 5.73 21.11
C LEU A 142 -4.61 6.43 22.09
N PRO A 143 -3.99 5.74 23.07
CA PRO A 143 -3.03 6.38 23.98
C PRO A 143 -1.82 6.97 23.26
N MET A 144 -1.34 6.32 22.17
CA MET A 144 -0.19 6.75 21.39
C MET A 144 -0.46 8.04 20.62
N LEU A 145 -1.71 8.29 20.26
CA LEU A 145 -2.13 9.55 19.62
C LEU A 145 -1.79 10.75 20.50
N PHE A 146 -1.96 10.61 21.82
CA PHE A 146 -1.63 11.64 22.82
C PHE A 146 -0.16 11.58 23.30
N GLY A 147 0.68 10.84 22.61
CA GLY A 147 2.12 10.72 22.93
C GLY A 147 2.42 9.86 24.15
N ARG A 148 1.43 9.17 24.71
CA ARG A 148 1.64 8.18 25.77
C ARG A 148 2.29 6.92 25.21
N MET A 149 3.35 6.43 25.88
CA MET A 149 4.09 5.24 25.45
C MET A 149 4.06 4.18 26.59
N PRO A 150 2.91 3.52 26.77
CA PRO A 150 2.81 2.46 27.75
C PRO A 150 3.73 1.28 27.40
N ARG A 151 4.08 0.45 28.40
CA ARG A 151 4.96 -0.73 28.19
C ARG A 151 4.44 -1.71 27.14
N TRP A 152 3.12 -1.75 26.93
CA TRP A 152 2.45 -2.59 25.95
C TRP A 152 2.32 -1.97 24.54
N SER A 153 2.91 -0.78 24.30
CA SER A 153 2.79 -0.06 23.01
C SER A 153 3.23 -0.89 21.80
N HIS A 154 4.22 -1.78 21.98
CA HIS A 154 4.62 -2.69 20.91
C HIS A 154 3.56 -3.76 20.62
N ALA A 155 3.04 -4.39 21.67
CA ALA A 155 1.96 -5.37 21.51
C ALA A 155 0.73 -4.73 20.87
N ALA A 156 0.39 -3.50 21.28
CA ALA A 156 -0.66 -2.71 20.66
C ALA A 156 -0.44 -2.50 19.16
N ALA A 157 0.78 -2.16 18.75
CA ALA A 157 1.11 -1.98 17.33
C ALA A 157 1.00 -3.28 16.54
N VAL A 158 1.43 -4.41 17.11
CA VAL A 158 1.28 -5.74 16.48
C VAL A 158 -0.19 -6.10 16.33
N THR A 159 -0.98 -5.94 17.41
CA THR A 159 -2.42 -6.20 17.38
C THR A 159 -3.12 -5.31 16.35
N ALA A 160 -2.85 -4.02 16.34
CA ALA A 160 -3.44 -3.08 15.38
C ALA A 160 -3.03 -3.40 13.92
N ALA A 161 -1.79 -3.83 13.68
CA ALA A 161 -1.35 -4.27 12.36
C ALA A 161 -2.12 -5.52 11.89
N GLY A 162 -2.29 -6.51 12.76
CA GLY A 162 -3.12 -7.69 12.46
C GLY A 162 -4.58 -7.32 12.18
N LEU A 163 -5.17 -6.46 13.01
CA LEU A 163 -6.55 -6.01 12.86
C LEU A 163 -6.78 -5.20 11.58
N THR A 164 -5.86 -4.30 11.19
CA THR A 164 -5.99 -3.51 9.95
C THR A 164 -5.84 -4.39 8.71
N VAL A 165 -4.95 -5.38 8.73
CA VAL A 165 -4.85 -6.38 7.66
C VAL A 165 -6.11 -7.25 7.61
N ALA A 166 -6.60 -7.73 8.75
CA ALA A 166 -7.85 -8.50 8.83
C ALA A 166 -9.04 -7.70 8.28
N ALA A 167 -9.15 -6.40 8.62
CA ALA A 167 -10.18 -5.52 8.09
C ALA A 167 -10.16 -5.41 6.55
N SER A 168 -8.98 -5.49 5.94
CA SER A 168 -8.84 -5.54 4.48
C SER A 168 -9.25 -6.90 3.90
N LEU A 169 -8.87 -8.01 4.56
CA LEU A 169 -9.08 -9.37 4.07
C LEU A 169 -10.51 -9.87 4.24
N VAL A 170 -11.13 -9.60 5.40
CA VAL A 170 -12.44 -10.15 5.78
C VAL A 170 -13.54 -9.91 4.72
N PRO A 171 -13.69 -8.71 4.11
CA PRO A 171 -14.71 -8.50 3.08
C PRO A 171 -14.52 -9.31 1.79
N SER A 172 -13.35 -9.94 1.63
CA SER A 172 -13.03 -10.78 0.45
C SER A 172 -13.27 -12.27 0.70
N ILE A 173 -13.64 -12.65 1.93
CA ILE A 173 -14.00 -14.04 2.25
C ILE A 173 -15.21 -14.43 1.39
N PRO A 174 -15.16 -15.56 0.67
CA PRO A 174 -16.29 -16.04 -0.09
C PRO A 174 -17.50 -16.29 0.79
N THR A 175 -18.69 -15.87 0.38
CA THR A 175 -19.94 -16.12 1.09
C THR A 175 -20.62 -17.44 0.66
N LYS A 176 -20.15 -18.03 -0.43
CA LYS A 176 -20.61 -19.32 -1.00
C LYS A 176 -19.41 -20.11 -1.51
N ALA A 177 -19.62 -21.38 -1.87
CA ALA A 177 -18.59 -22.20 -2.51
C ALA A 177 -18.09 -21.51 -3.80
N VAL A 178 -16.78 -21.45 -3.95
CA VAL A 178 -16.08 -20.86 -5.11
C VAL A 178 -14.98 -21.80 -5.58
N GLU A 179 -14.62 -21.72 -6.83
CA GLU A 179 -13.52 -22.49 -7.41
C GLU A 179 -12.16 -21.98 -6.89
N PHE A 180 -11.15 -22.84 -6.96
CA PHE A 180 -9.78 -22.50 -6.54
C PHE A 180 -9.24 -21.26 -7.25
N GLY A 181 -9.53 -21.12 -8.56
CA GLY A 181 -9.13 -19.95 -9.35
C GLY A 181 -9.67 -18.63 -8.81
N ASP A 182 -10.92 -18.61 -8.33
CA ASP A 182 -11.54 -17.44 -7.72
C ASP A 182 -10.89 -17.07 -6.38
N VAL A 183 -10.50 -18.07 -5.58
CA VAL A 183 -9.78 -17.84 -4.32
C VAL A 183 -8.45 -17.18 -4.60
N VAL A 184 -7.67 -17.70 -5.55
CA VAL A 184 -6.38 -17.12 -5.96
C VAL A 184 -6.57 -15.70 -6.49
N ALA A 185 -7.56 -15.45 -7.33
CA ALA A 185 -7.87 -14.12 -7.84
C ALA A 185 -8.17 -13.13 -6.71
N LYS A 186 -8.97 -13.50 -5.71
CA LYS A 186 -9.26 -12.69 -4.53
C LYS A 186 -8.02 -12.44 -3.69
N MET A 187 -7.16 -13.45 -3.51
CA MET A 187 -5.88 -13.29 -2.80
C MET A 187 -4.95 -12.31 -3.52
N LEU A 188 -4.89 -12.34 -4.85
CA LEU A 188 -4.09 -11.40 -5.65
C LEU A 188 -4.62 -9.96 -5.53
N ILE A 189 -5.96 -9.76 -5.53
CA ILE A 189 -6.56 -8.45 -5.29
C ILE A 189 -6.14 -7.90 -3.91
N GLN A 190 -6.19 -8.75 -2.87
CA GLN A 190 -5.79 -8.34 -1.53
C GLN A 190 -4.28 -8.09 -1.41
N ALA A 191 -3.45 -8.92 -2.06
CA ALA A 191 -2.01 -8.69 -2.17
C ALA A 191 -1.72 -7.33 -2.83
N HIS A 192 -2.48 -6.94 -3.87
CA HIS A 192 -2.37 -5.64 -4.52
C HIS A 192 -2.70 -4.49 -3.57
N ILE A 193 -3.78 -4.59 -2.81
CA ILE A 193 -4.21 -3.56 -1.85
C ILE A 193 -3.20 -3.44 -0.70
N ILE A 194 -2.80 -4.56 -0.11
CA ILE A 194 -1.85 -4.58 1.02
C ILE A 194 -0.47 -4.11 0.56
N GLY A 195 0.04 -4.61 -0.58
CA GLY A 195 1.32 -4.19 -1.14
C GLY A 195 1.36 -2.69 -1.46
N GLY A 196 0.31 -2.17 -2.11
CA GLY A 196 0.17 -0.74 -2.37
C GLY A 196 0.11 0.09 -1.08
N SER A 197 -0.60 -0.41 -0.05
CA SER A 197 -0.69 0.25 1.25
C SER A 197 0.65 0.25 2.00
N LEU A 198 1.39 -0.87 1.98
CA LEU A 198 2.73 -0.95 2.57
C LEU A 198 3.69 0.04 1.90
N TRP A 199 3.67 0.09 0.56
CA TRP A 199 4.58 0.93 -0.20
C TRP A 199 4.26 2.41 -0.03
N VAL A 200 3.08 2.86 -0.48
CA VAL A 200 2.70 4.27 -0.45
C VAL A 200 2.58 4.79 0.99
N GLY A 201 1.94 4.03 1.88
CA GLY A 201 1.80 4.43 3.28
C GLY A 201 3.12 4.44 4.04
N GLY A 202 4.03 3.52 3.72
CA GLY A 202 5.39 3.51 4.27
C GLY A 202 6.21 4.72 3.82
N LEU A 203 6.15 5.09 2.53
CA LEU A 203 6.77 6.33 2.02
C LEU A 203 6.22 7.58 2.72
N ILE A 204 4.90 7.67 2.90
CA ILE A 204 4.27 8.78 3.62
C ILE A 204 4.76 8.82 5.08
N ALA A 205 4.77 7.68 5.77
CA ALA A 205 5.22 7.59 7.15
C ALA A 205 6.67 8.04 7.30
N LEU A 206 7.57 7.60 6.41
CA LEU A 206 8.98 7.99 6.43
C LEU A 206 9.20 9.45 6.05
N ALA A 207 8.48 9.97 5.05
CA ALA A 207 8.54 11.38 4.67
C ALA A 207 8.13 12.29 5.84
N LEU A 208 7.07 11.90 6.57
CA LEU A 208 6.61 12.63 7.76
C LEU A 208 7.59 12.47 8.93
N LEU A 209 8.14 11.27 9.12
CA LEU A 209 9.14 11.01 10.17
C LEU A 209 10.44 11.79 9.92
N ALA A 210 10.86 11.96 8.67
CA ALA A 210 12.04 12.72 8.30
C ALA A 210 11.95 14.22 8.68
N ARG A 211 10.73 14.75 8.91
CA ARG A 211 10.55 16.12 9.43
C ARG A 211 11.08 16.28 10.87
N THR A 212 11.31 15.18 11.61
CA THR A 212 11.92 15.22 12.95
C THR A 212 13.40 15.59 12.96
N ARG A 213 14.07 15.63 11.79
CA ARG A 213 15.52 15.89 11.65
C ARG A 213 16.04 17.10 12.40
N ARG A 214 15.20 18.13 12.60
CA ARG A 214 15.56 19.37 13.31
C ARG A 214 15.78 19.17 14.82
N HIS A 215 15.38 18.03 15.34
CA HIS A 215 15.44 17.70 16.77
C HIS A 215 16.37 16.49 17.02
N LEU A 216 17.14 16.08 16.03
CA LEU A 216 18.03 14.93 16.09
C LEU A 216 19.48 15.37 16.04
N ASP A 217 20.34 14.69 16.78
CA ASP A 217 21.77 14.88 16.74
C ASP A 217 22.39 14.39 15.43
N VAL A 218 23.60 14.85 15.11
CA VAL A 218 24.34 14.44 13.89
C VAL A 218 24.57 12.91 13.86
N GLY A 219 24.76 12.28 15.04
CA GLY A 219 24.88 10.82 15.19
C GLY A 219 23.64 10.02 14.75
N ALA A 220 22.47 10.66 14.66
CA ALA A 220 21.25 10.03 14.15
C ALA A 220 21.33 9.64 12.65
N GLY A 221 22.33 10.12 11.90
CA GLY A 221 22.52 9.79 10.50
C GLY A 221 22.63 8.30 10.24
N ASP A 222 23.36 7.56 11.10
CA ASP A 222 23.53 6.11 10.97
C ASP A 222 22.25 5.32 11.23
N VAL A 223 21.44 5.75 12.21
CA VAL A 223 20.12 5.15 12.45
C VAL A 223 19.22 5.36 11.24
N TRP A 224 19.22 6.56 10.67
CA TRP A 224 18.44 6.85 9.49
C TRP A 224 18.89 6.07 8.26
N ALA A 225 20.20 5.87 8.05
CA ALA A 225 20.70 5.02 6.99
C ALA A 225 20.16 3.57 7.13
N ARG A 226 20.10 3.03 8.36
CA ARG A 226 19.49 1.73 8.62
C ARG A 226 17.97 1.72 8.42
N ILE A 227 17.28 2.80 8.81
CA ILE A 227 15.84 2.94 8.57
C ILE A 227 15.57 2.87 7.06
N TRP A 228 16.34 3.60 6.25
CA TRP A 228 16.18 3.59 4.79
C TRP A 228 16.51 2.23 4.18
N ALA A 229 17.59 1.58 4.61
CA ALA A 229 17.96 0.26 4.13
C ALA A 229 16.86 -0.78 4.44
N ARG A 230 16.29 -0.75 5.66
CA ARG A 230 15.19 -1.65 6.03
C ARG A 230 13.92 -1.35 5.27
N PHE A 231 13.62 -0.08 5.06
CA PHE A 231 12.48 0.29 4.24
C PHE A 231 12.63 -0.17 2.79
N GLY A 232 13.86 -0.13 2.24
CA GLY A 232 14.14 -0.68 0.92
C GLY A 232 13.71 -2.15 0.78
N VAL A 233 13.96 -2.97 1.81
CA VAL A 233 13.51 -4.38 1.83
C VAL A 233 11.98 -4.47 1.88
N LEU A 234 11.32 -3.69 2.76
CA LEU A 234 9.86 -3.66 2.85
C LEU A 234 9.23 -3.22 1.53
N ALA A 235 9.76 -2.14 0.92
CA ALA A 235 9.31 -1.60 -0.35
C ALA A 235 9.47 -2.64 -1.48
N LEU A 236 10.59 -3.39 -1.49
CA LEU A 236 10.84 -4.41 -2.49
C LEU A 236 9.78 -5.53 -2.46
N VAL A 237 9.44 -6.01 -1.26
CA VAL A 237 8.35 -6.99 -1.07
C VAL A 237 7.02 -6.41 -1.53
N ALA A 238 6.71 -5.17 -1.13
CA ALA A 238 5.48 -4.50 -1.48
C ALA A 238 5.36 -4.27 -3.01
N VAL A 239 6.44 -3.86 -3.67
CA VAL A 239 6.51 -3.72 -5.13
C VAL A 239 6.30 -5.06 -5.83
N GLY A 240 6.94 -6.14 -5.34
CA GLY A 240 6.71 -7.49 -5.85
C GLY A 240 5.25 -7.89 -5.79
N MET A 241 4.59 -7.67 -4.64
CA MET A 241 3.15 -7.93 -4.49
C MET A 241 2.32 -7.11 -5.50
N VAL A 242 2.62 -5.81 -5.67
CA VAL A 242 1.89 -4.92 -6.58
C VAL A 242 2.10 -5.31 -8.05
N LEU A 243 3.33 -5.66 -8.45
CA LEU A 243 3.62 -6.02 -9.83
C LEU A 243 2.98 -7.35 -10.24
N VAL A 244 3.12 -8.39 -9.41
CA VAL A 244 2.52 -9.71 -9.69
C VAL A 244 0.99 -9.62 -9.75
N SER A 245 0.40 -9.04 -8.74
CA SER A 245 -1.06 -8.89 -8.69
C SER A 245 -1.58 -7.90 -9.72
N GLY A 246 -0.83 -6.83 -10.01
CA GLY A 246 -1.19 -5.85 -11.03
C GLY A 246 -1.15 -6.42 -12.44
N ALA A 247 -0.18 -7.28 -12.75
CA ALA A 247 -0.12 -8.00 -14.04
C ALA A 247 -1.37 -8.89 -14.21
N TRP A 248 -1.74 -9.65 -13.19
CA TRP A 248 -2.97 -10.45 -13.19
C TRP A 248 -4.23 -9.61 -13.39
N LEU A 249 -4.37 -8.52 -12.60
CA LEU A 249 -5.53 -7.64 -12.73
C LEU A 249 -5.62 -7.00 -14.12
N THR A 250 -4.49 -6.59 -14.68
CA THR A 250 -4.43 -6.04 -16.04
C THR A 250 -4.88 -7.07 -17.07
N TYR A 251 -4.35 -8.29 -16.99
CA TYR A 251 -4.74 -9.39 -17.89
C TYR A 251 -6.23 -9.72 -17.80
N ARG A 252 -6.79 -9.70 -16.59
CA ARG A 252 -8.21 -9.97 -16.34
C ARG A 252 -9.11 -8.90 -16.92
N GLU A 253 -8.76 -7.63 -16.74
CA GLU A 253 -9.63 -6.51 -17.06
C GLU A 253 -9.45 -5.98 -18.50
N VAL A 254 -8.31 -6.26 -19.14
CA VAL A 254 -7.99 -5.81 -20.51
C VAL A 254 -7.92 -7.01 -21.46
N GLY A 255 -8.66 -6.95 -22.57
CA GLY A 255 -8.74 -8.04 -23.55
C GLY A 255 -7.77 -7.90 -24.71
N ALA A 256 -7.50 -6.68 -25.14
CA ALA A 256 -6.65 -6.34 -26.28
C ALA A 256 -5.87 -5.05 -26.02
N TRP A 257 -4.72 -4.90 -26.65
CA TRP A 257 -3.84 -3.74 -26.43
C TRP A 257 -4.49 -2.40 -26.81
N GLU A 258 -5.33 -2.39 -27.83
CA GLU A 258 -6.06 -1.21 -28.27
C GLU A 258 -7.00 -0.67 -27.17
N GLN A 259 -7.48 -1.54 -26.27
CA GLN A 259 -8.37 -1.14 -25.18
C GLN A 259 -7.72 -0.20 -24.17
N PHE A 260 -6.37 -0.18 -24.09
CA PHE A 260 -5.67 0.81 -23.26
C PHE A 260 -5.89 2.26 -23.71
N VAL A 261 -6.15 2.49 -25.00
CA VAL A 261 -6.32 3.83 -25.56
C VAL A 261 -7.76 4.10 -26.01
N THR A 262 -8.52 3.06 -26.35
CA THR A 262 -9.90 3.20 -26.87
C THR A 262 -10.95 3.27 -25.77
N THR A 263 -10.69 2.65 -24.59
CA THR A 263 -11.65 2.64 -23.49
C THR A 263 -11.26 3.61 -22.37
N PRO A 264 -12.23 4.24 -21.69
CA PRO A 264 -11.96 5.07 -20.51
C PRO A 264 -11.23 4.34 -19.40
N PHE A 265 -11.62 3.09 -19.09
CA PHE A 265 -10.93 2.24 -18.11
C PHE A 265 -9.46 2.03 -18.48
N GLY A 266 -9.19 1.70 -19.75
CA GLY A 266 -7.83 1.48 -20.26
C GLY A 266 -6.96 2.72 -20.12
N ARG A 267 -7.47 3.91 -20.46
CA ARG A 267 -6.73 5.18 -20.33
C ARG A 267 -6.35 5.48 -18.89
N PHE A 268 -7.27 5.30 -17.93
CA PHE A 268 -6.95 5.46 -16.51
C PHE A 268 -5.97 4.39 -16.02
N LEU A 269 -6.10 3.15 -16.49
CA LEU A 269 -5.16 2.07 -16.17
C LEU A 269 -3.77 2.37 -16.72
N LEU A 270 -3.66 2.84 -17.98
CA LEU A 270 -2.40 3.24 -18.60
C LEU A 270 -1.73 4.37 -17.80
N ALA A 271 -2.48 5.42 -17.44
CA ALA A 271 -1.97 6.50 -16.61
C ALA A 271 -1.46 5.98 -15.25
N LYS A 272 -2.19 5.05 -14.62
CA LYS A 272 -1.75 4.39 -13.38
C LYS A 272 -0.46 3.62 -13.57
N ILE A 273 -0.32 2.84 -14.65
CA ILE A 273 0.90 2.07 -14.98
C ILE A 273 2.08 3.02 -15.15
N VAL A 274 1.93 4.13 -15.88
CA VAL A 274 2.99 5.14 -16.06
C VAL A 274 3.46 5.71 -14.72
N LEU A 275 2.53 6.05 -13.82
CA LEU A 275 2.88 6.53 -12.48
C LEU A 275 3.61 5.46 -11.66
N VAL A 276 3.19 4.19 -11.75
CA VAL A 276 3.86 3.08 -11.05
C VAL A 276 5.26 2.84 -11.61
N VAL A 277 5.45 2.90 -12.92
CA VAL A 277 6.78 2.82 -13.56
C VAL A 277 7.67 3.96 -13.07
N GLY A 278 7.16 5.19 -13.03
CA GLY A 278 7.88 6.33 -12.45
C GLY A 278 8.28 6.12 -11.00
N LEU A 279 7.37 5.54 -10.20
CA LEU A 279 7.60 5.23 -8.78
C LEU A 279 8.69 4.14 -8.61
N VAL A 280 8.64 3.08 -9.43
CA VAL A 280 9.67 2.02 -9.46
C VAL A 280 11.03 2.58 -9.89
N ALA A 281 11.07 3.45 -10.91
CA ALA A 281 12.29 4.10 -11.37
C ALA A 281 12.92 5.00 -10.28
N ALA A 282 12.11 5.75 -9.55
CA ALA A 282 12.57 6.56 -8.41
C ALA A 282 13.14 5.67 -7.28
N GLY A 283 12.47 4.56 -6.96
CA GLY A 283 12.97 3.57 -6.00
C GLY A 283 14.28 2.91 -6.44
N ALA A 284 14.40 2.57 -7.72
CA ALA A 284 15.65 2.05 -8.29
C ALA A 284 16.79 3.07 -8.20
N TYR A 285 16.53 4.35 -8.47
CA TYR A 285 17.50 5.42 -8.28
C TYR A 285 17.97 5.52 -6.82
N ASN A 286 17.04 5.45 -5.87
CA ASN A 286 17.37 5.42 -4.45
C ASN A 286 18.29 4.24 -4.11
N GLN A 287 17.98 3.05 -4.60
CA GLN A 287 18.72 1.83 -4.29
C GLN A 287 20.09 1.78 -4.97
N LEU A 288 20.19 2.19 -6.23
CA LEU A 288 21.42 2.03 -7.04
C LEU A 288 22.36 3.23 -6.95
N VAL A 289 21.84 4.42 -6.62
CA VAL A 289 22.63 5.65 -6.60
C VAL A 289 22.80 6.21 -5.19
N LEU A 290 21.70 6.41 -4.44
CA LEU A 290 21.79 7.07 -3.14
C LEU A 290 22.32 6.14 -2.05
N MET A 291 21.86 4.89 -1.98
CA MET A 291 22.32 3.94 -0.97
C MET A 291 23.83 3.67 -1.02
N PRO A 292 24.46 3.44 -2.19
CA PRO A 292 25.92 3.30 -2.28
C PRO A 292 26.68 4.57 -1.85
N LYS A 293 26.16 5.78 -2.15
CA LYS A 293 26.77 7.04 -1.69
C LYS A 293 26.74 7.17 -0.17
N ILE A 294 25.61 6.81 0.47
CA ILE A 294 25.46 6.81 1.92
C ILE A 294 26.45 5.80 2.56
N ALA A 295 26.50 4.57 2.03
CA ALA A 295 27.41 3.55 2.53
C ALA A 295 28.88 3.94 2.43
N ARG A 296 29.28 4.63 1.36
CA ARG A 296 30.63 5.19 1.20
C ARG A 296 30.94 6.28 2.22
N ALA A 297 30.00 7.22 2.43
CA ALA A 297 30.18 8.29 3.41
C ALA A 297 30.30 7.74 4.85
N GLN A 298 29.56 6.68 5.19
CA GLN A 298 29.65 6.00 6.48
C GLN A 298 31.02 5.35 6.69
N ARG A 299 31.54 4.62 5.68
CA ARG A 299 32.87 3.97 5.76
C ARG A 299 34.01 4.97 5.86
N ALA A 300 33.85 6.15 5.23
CA ALA A 300 34.84 7.21 5.29
C ALA A 300 34.81 8.03 6.59
N GLY A 301 33.96 7.67 7.56
CA GLY A 301 33.81 8.40 8.83
C GLY A 301 33.27 9.82 8.69
N ARG A 302 32.68 10.18 7.53
CA ARG A 302 32.18 11.52 7.21
C ARG A 302 30.74 11.71 7.71
N GLY A 303 30.55 11.72 9.03
CA GLY A 303 29.23 11.76 9.67
C GLY A 303 28.33 12.94 9.21
N SER A 304 28.90 14.13 8.97
CA SER A 304 28.15 15.28 8.45
C SER A 304 27.61 15.04 7.03
N ASN A 305 28.36 14.34 6.17
CA ASN A 305 27.93 13.96 4.82
C ASN A 305 26.81 12.90 4.87
N VAL A 306 26.96 11.89 5.77
CA VAL A 306 25.90 10.90 6.01
C VAL A 306 24.62 11.57 6.42
N PHE A 307 24.68 12.45 7.42
CA PHE A 307 23.52 13.21 7.89
C PHE A 307 22.85 14.01 6.76
N THR A 308 23.64 14.72 5.93
CA THR A 308 23.13 15.50 4.79
C THR A 308 22.45 14.61 3.74
N TYR A 309 23.08 13.52 3.33
CA TYR A 309 22.48 12.61 2.33
C TYR A 309 21.20 11.98 2.84
N VAL A 310 21.17 11.51 4.08
CA VAL A 310 20.08 10.72 4.64
C VAL A 310 18.89 11.58 5.09
N LEU A 311 19.14 12.77 5.60
CA LEU A 311 18.09 13.62 6.18
C LEU A 311 17.73 14.86 5.34
N VAL A 312 18.51 15.17 4.31
CA VAL A 312 18.20 16.31 3.42
C VAL A 312 17.92 15.85 1.99
N THR A 313 18.84 15.07 1.38
CA THR A 313 18.72 14.68 -0.04
C THR A 313 17.69 13.56 -0.21
N PHE A 314 17.80 12.49 0.55
CA PHE A 314 16.90 11.33 0.46
C PHE A 314 15.42 11.69 0.66
N PRO A 315 15.02 12.47 1.68
CA PRO A 315 13.62 12.84 1.86
C PRO A 315 13.03 13.67 0.72
N ARG A 316 13.85 14.40 -0.05
CA ARG A 316 13.36 15.15 -1.23
C ARG A 316 12.96 14.17 -2.34
N VAL A 317 13.76 13.14 -2.58
CA VAL A 317 13.42 12.09 -3.57
C VAL A 317 12.19 11.31 -3.10
N VAL A 318 12.13 10.93 -1.83
CA VAL A 318 10.95 10.25 -1.26
C VAL A 318 9.68 11.10 -1.36
N LEU A 319 9.78 12.42 -1.27
CA LEU A 319 8.61 13.28 -1.47
C LEU A 319 8.05 13.17 -2.90
N THR A 320 8.92 13.05 -3.91
CA THR A 320 8.50 12.78 -5.29
C THR A 320 7.80 11.43 -5.40
N GLU A 321 8.35 10.39 -4.75
CA GLU A 321 7.70 9.08 -4.68
C GLU A 321 6.33 9.15 -3.98
N VAL A 322 6.20 9.91 -2.90
CA VAL A 322 4.92 10.14 -2.20
C VAL A 322 3.90 10.79 -3.13
N VAL A 323 4.29 11.82 -3.88
CA VAL A 323 3.39 12.51 -4.82
C VAL A 323 2.92 11.54 -5.91
N LEU A 324 3.83 10.76 -6.50
CA LEU A 324 3.49 9.73 -7.49
C LEU A 324 2.56 8.67 -6.89
N GLY A 325 2.83 8.20 -5.67
CA GLY A 325 2.00 7.23 -4.96
C GLY A 325 0.59 7.74 -4.66
N ILE A 326 0.47 9.01 -4.25
CA ILE A 326 -0.84 9.67 -4.09
C ILE A 326 -1.55 9.75 -5.44
N GLY A 327 -0.85 10.07 -6.53
CA GLY A 327 -1.39 10.07 -7.89
C GLY A 327 -1.93 8.69 -8.29
N VAL A 328 -1.20 7.61 -7.99
CA VAL A 328 -1.66 6.23 -8.20
C VAL A 328 -2.98 5.96 -7.46
N LEU A 329 -3.07 6.37 -6.18
CA LEU A 329 -4.30 6.20 -5.39
C LEU A 329 -5.45 7.07 -5.91
N ALA A 330 -5.17 8.27 -6.42
CA ALA A 330 -6.18 9.17 -6.99
C ALA A 330 -6.83 8.63 -8.27
N ILE A 331 -6.14 7.76 -9.00
CA ILE A 331 -6.70 7.10 -10.21
C ILE A 331 -7.64 5.94 -9.84
N VAL A 332 -7.48 5.29 -8.69
CA VAL A 332 -8.24 4.08 -8.30
C VAL A 332 -9.77 4.26 -8.38
N PRO A 333 -10.37 5.40 -7.99
CA PRO A 333 -11.81 5.61 -8.12
C PRO A 333 -12.35 5.52 -9.55
N PHE A 334 -11.54 5.88 -10.54
CA PHE A 334 -11.91 5.91 -11.96
C PHE A 334 -11.83 4.54 -12.66
N LEU A 335 -11.14 3.57 -12.04
CA LEU A 335 -11.11 2.18 -12.49
C LEU A 335 -12.42 1.48 -12.08
N ASN A 336 -13.46 1.65 -12.91
CA ASN A 336 -14.79 1.14 -12.70
C ASN A 336 -15.21 0.25 -13.88
N GLY A 337 -15.68 -0.96 -13.60
CA GLY A 337 -15.89 -1.98 -14.64
C GLY A 337 -14.56 -2.53 -15.18
N SER A 338 -14.55 -2.93 -16.44
CA SER A 338 -13.36 -3.43 -17.14
C SER A 338 -13.27 -2.83 -18.55
N ALA A 339 -12.06 -2.82 -19.12
CA ALA A 339 -11.86 -2.41 -20.51
C ALA A 339 -12.58 -3.36 -21.48
N ARG A 340 -12.62 -4.68 -21.14
CA ARG A 340 -13.34 -5.70 -21.91
C ARG A 340 -14.83 -5.37 -22.02
N ALA A 341 -15.49 -5.10 -20.88
CA ALA A 341 -16.91 -4.77 -20.85
C ALA A 341 -17.21 -3.46 -21.58
N GLN A 342 -16.36 -2.43 -21.41
CA GLN A 342 -16.53 -1.16 -22.09
C GLN A 342 -16.35 -1.26 -23.61
N ALA A 343 -15.43 -2.11 -24.09
CA ALA A 343 -15.23 -2.35 -25.52
C ALA A 343 -16.38 -3.15 -26.15
N ALA A 344 -16.98 -4.07 -25.39
CA ALA A 344 -18.07 -4.92 -25.87
C ALA A 344 -19.45 -4.27 -25.76
N GLY A 345 -19.61 -3.23 -24.94
CA GLY A 345 -20.90 -2.61 -24.66
C GLY A 345 -21.82 -3.38 -23.70
N HIS A 346 -21.31 -4.48 -23.12
CA HIS A 346 -22.02 -5.30 -22.13
C HIS A 346 -21.03 -5.93 -21.14
N GLU A 347 -21.52 -6.43 -20.01
CA GLU A 347 -20.67 -7.12 -19.04
C GLU A 347 -20.10 -8.42 -19.62
N ILE A 348 -18.78 -8.56 -19.58
CA ILE A 348 -18.06 -9.78 -19.94
C ILE A 348 -17.22 -10.19 -18.74
N GLU A 349 -17.33 -11.44 -18.34
CA GLU A 349 -16.44 -12.04 -17.34
C GLU A 349 -15.01 -12.14 -17.89
N GLY A 350 -14.05 -11.71 -17.09
CA GLY A 350 -12.64 -11.87 -17.44
C GLY A 350 -12.18 -13.34 -17.31
N PRO A 351 -10.97 -13.66 -17.79
CA PRO A 351 -10.43 -15.01 -17.72
C PRO A 351 -10.32 -15.48 -16.27
N VAL A 352 -10.63 -16.77 -16.07
CA VAL A 352 -10.48 -17.46 -14.79
C VAL A 352 -9.02 -17.92 -14.65
N MET A 353 -8.51 -17.96 -13.42
CA MET A 353 -7.19 -18.47 -13.12
C MET A 353 -7.16 -20.00 -13.35
N ASP A 354 -6.44 -20.44 -14.35
CA ASP A 354 -6.16 -21.86 -14.64
C ASP A 354 -4.74 -22.23 -14.21
N GLY A 355 -4.38 -23.53 -14.36
CA GLY A 355 -3.05 -24.01 -13.99
C GLY A 355 -1.92 -23.41 -14.81
N ARG A 356 -2.16 -23.01 -16.07
CA ARG A 356 -1.15 -22.36 -16.93
C ARG A 356 -0.87 -20.92 -16.46
N LEU A 357 -1.92 -20.16 -16.18
CA LEU A 357 -1.80 -18.80 -15.65
C LEU A 357 -1.18 -18.79 -14.26
N PHE A 358 -1.53 -19.77 -13.42
CA PHE A 358 -0.90 -19.94 -12.11
C PHE A 358 0.60 -20.21 -12.22
N SER A 359 1.01 -21.11 -13.13
CA SER A 359 2.43 -21.42 -13.39
C SER A 359 3.17 -20.21 -13.96
N ALA A 360 2.55 -19.44 -14.87
CA ALA A 360 3.11 -18.18 -15.37
C ALA A 360 3.29 -17.14 -14.25
N GLY A 361 2.33 -17.07 -13.33
CA GLY A 361 2.42 -16.23 -12.13
C GLY A 361 3.60 -16.62 -11.22
N LEU A 362 3.81 -17.91 -10.97
CA LEU A 362 4.95 -18.41 -10.20
C LEU A 362 6.29 -18.07 -10.90
N LEU A 363 6.37 -18.23 -12.22
CA LEU A 363 7.55 -17.85 -12.99
C LEU A 363 7.83 -16.34 -12.87
N LEU A 364 6.80 -15.50 -12.93
CA LEU A 364 6.94 -14.05 -12.73
C LEU A 364 7.48 -13.73 -11.33
N VAL A 365 6.96 -14.39 -10.29
CA VAL A 365 7.46 -14.23 -8.92
C VAL A 365 8.94 -14.63 -8.82
N ALA A 366 9.33 -15.77 -9.39
CA ALA A 366 10.70 -16.25 -9.39
C ALA A 366 11.63 -15.28 -10.14
N THR A 367 11.20 -14.77 -11.29
CA THR A 367 11.97 -13.78 -12.09
C THR A 367 12.14 -12.46 -11.34
N LEU A 368 11.10 -11.96 -10.69
CA LEU A 368 11.20 -10.74 -9.87
C LEU A 368 12.10 -10.96 -8.65
N ALA A 369 12.00 -12.09 -7.96
CA ALA A 369 12.86 -12.41 -6.83
C ALA A 369 14.34 -12.50 -7.27
N ALA A 370 14.63 -13.15 -8.40
CA ALA A 370 15.97 -13.21 -8.98
C ALA A 370 16.49 -11.81 -9.38
N SER A 371 15.66 -10.99 -10.01
CA SER A 371 16.00 -9.61 -10.38
C SER A 371 16.32 -8.76 -9.16
N PHE A 372 15.51 -8.88 -8.10
CA PHE A 372 15.71 -8.16 -6.85
C PHE A 372 16.98 -8.60 -6.12
N TYR A 373 17.26 -9.91 -6.10
CA TYR A 373 18.50 -10.44 -5.56
C TYR A 373 19.73 -9.95 -6.35
N ALA A 374 19.66 -9.97 -7.69
CA ALA A 374 20.74 -9.48 -8.55
C ALA A 374 20.98 -7.97 -8.33
N THR A 375 19.91 -7.17 -8.20
CA THR A 375 19.99 -5.73 -7.93
C THR A 375 20.63 -5.44 -6.56
N ALA A 376 20.25 -6.18 -5.53
CA ALA A 376 20.83 -6.04 -4.19
C ALA A 376 22.32 -6.38 -4.22
N LYS A 377 22.70 -7.49 -4.86
CA LYS A 377 24.10 -7.91 -5.01
C LYS A 377 24.93 -6.93 -5.85
N ALA A 378 24.36 -6.35 -6.91
CA ALA A 378 25.00 -5.30 -7.71
C ALA A 378 25.24 -4.03 -6.89
N SER A 379 24.26 -3.61 -6.09
CA SER A 379 24.39 -2.45 -5.18
C SER A 379 25.51 -2.64 -4.16
N ASP A 380 25.61 -3.84 -3.58
CA ASP A 380 26.71 -4.19 -2.65
C ASP A 380 28.07 -4.23 -3.38
N GLY A 381 28.10 -4.75 -4.59
CA GLY A 381 29.32 -4.81 -5.43
C GLY A 381 29.83 -3.42 -5.85
N LEU A 382 28.93 -2.52 -6.23
CA LEU A 382 29.25 -1.13 -6.53
C LEU A 382 29.79 -0.38 -5.30
N GLY A 383 29.25 -0.69 -4.13
CA GLY A 383 29.78 -0.14 -2.89
C GLY A 383 31.21 -0.64 -2.50
N ARG A 384 31.68 -1.77 -3.07
CA ARG A 384 33.01 -2.35 -2.76
C ARG A 384 34.09 -2.00 -3.80
N ARG A 385 33.75 -1.90 -5.08
CA ARG A 385 34.71 -1.72 -6.20
C ARG A 385 35.50 -0.42 -6.17
N ASP A 386 34.93 0.66 -5.65
CA ASP A 386 35.64 1.95 -5.58
C ASP A 386 36.73 2.01 -4.50
N LEU A 387 36.80 1.03 -3.58
CA LEU A 387 37.85 0.95 -2.57
C LEU A 387 39.17 0.38 -3.11
N THR A 388 39.12 -0.38 -4.23
CA THR A 388 40.32 -0.90 -4.90
C THR A 388 40.90 0.08 -5.88
N GLY A 389 40.11 1.06 -6.39
CA GLY A 389 40.58 2.09 -7.32
C GLY A 389 41.31 3.27 -6.65
N GLU A 390 40.93 3.67 -5.44
CA GLU A 390 41.63 4.75 -4.70
C GLU A 390 42.96 4.28 -4.07
N GLY A 391 43.09 2.97 -3.76
CA GLY A 391 44.36 2.40 -3.23
C GLY A 391 45.50 2.36 -4.21
N VAL A 392 45.24 2.38 -5.52
CA VAL A 392 46.29 2.36 -6.58
C VAL A 392 46.78 3.78 -6.93
N ALA A 393 45.94 4.81 -6.70
CA ALA A 393 46.31 6.21 -6.98
C ALA A 393 47.10 6.90 -5.85
N ALA A 394 47.16 6.28 -4.66
CA ALA A 394 47.87 6.83 -3.48
C ALA A 394 49.32 6.28 -3.34
N THR A 395 49.75 5.40 -4.22
CA THR A 395 51.11 4.77 -4.21
C THR A 395 51.92 4.99 -5.48
N SER A 396 51.53 5.97 -6.33
CA SER A 396 52.29 6.38 -7.51
C SER A 396 52.84 7.81 -7.40
#